data_8815812e0e767f487182f13501585ed9
#
_entry.id   8815812e0e767f487182f13501585ed9
#
_cell.length_a   1.000
_cell.length_b   1.000
_cell.length_c   1.000
_cell.angle_alpha   90.00
_cell.angle_beta   90.00
_cell.angle_gamma   90.00
#
_symmetry.space_group_name_H-M   'P 1'
#
loop_
_entity.id
_entity.type
_entity.pdbx_description
1 polymer ?
#
loop_
_entity_poly.entity_id
_entity_poly.type
_entity_poly.pdbx_seq_one_letter_code
_entity_poly.pdbx_strand_id
1 'polypeptide(L)'
;DCTFVFTVQGEVGTRGAFGAAFSVTPDIALLLEGTTAADLPDMPPHKRVCAPGKGPVVPYMDGGTVYDREFFELLRSMAEQGRIPWQTKEYLSGGTDASAIQRSKAGVRVAGIAPAVRSLHTPSSVASVEDCNHMLALARRFLQAVATMA
;
A
#
# COMPACT_ATOMS: atom_id res chain seq x y z
N ASP A 1 14.69 5.42 -14.31
CA ASP A 1 15.36 5.62 -13.00
C ASP A 1 14.42 5.22 -11.87
N CYS A 2 14.96 4.80 -10.71
CA CYS A 2 14.19 4.46 -9.52
C CYS A 2 14.76 5.23 -8.32
N THR A 3 13.87 5.91 -7.58
CA THR A 3 14.23 6.66 -6.37
C THR A 3 13.55 6.01 -5.17
N PHE A 4 14.33 5.66 -4.15
CA PHE A 4 13.81 5.16 -2.87
C PHE A 4 13.70 6.32 -1.89
N VAL A 5 12.51 6.49 -1.32
CA VAL A 5 12.21 7.58 -0.39
C VAL A 5 11.70 7.00 0.93
N PHE A 6 12.32 7.44 2.03
CA PHE A 6 11.83 7.15 3.38
C PHE A 6 11.20 8.43 3.92
N THR A 7 9.88 8.45 3.93
CA THR A 7 9.10 9.63 4.33
C THR A 7 9.11 9.84 5.84
N VAL A 8 8.91 11.07 6.27
CA VAL A 8 8.75 11.45 7.67
C VAL A 8 7.39 12.12 7.87
N GLN A 9 6.90 12.14 9.11
CA GLN A 9 5.67 12.84 9.48
C GLN A 9 4.43 12.37 8.69
N GLY A 10 4.36 11.08 8.35
CA GLY A 10 3.18 10.46 7.74
C GLY A 10 1.94 10.62 8.63
N GLU A 11 2.07 10.28 9.90
CA GLU A 11 0.98 10.25 10.89
C GLU A 11 0.41 11.63 11.27
N VAL A 12 1.09 12.70 10.89
CA VAL A 12 0.66 14.08 11.16
C VAL A 12 0.32 14.83 9.88
N GLY A 13 -0.14 14.12 8.86
CA GLY A 13 -0.67 14.69 7.63
C GLY A 13 0.20 14.49 6.39
N THR A 14 0.87 13.34 6.26
CA THR A 14 1.59 12.90 5.05
C THR A 14 2.62 13.93 4.52
N ARG A 15 3.24 14.68 5.45
CA ARG A 15 4.02 15.88 5.11
C ARG A 15 5.30 15.54 4.33
N GLY A 16 6.00 14.48 4.74
CA GLY A 16 7.20 14.03 4.04
C GLY A 16 6.90 13.54 2.63
N ALA A 17 5.82 12.82 2.45
CA ALA A 17 5.37 12.33 1.15
C ALA A 17 5.01 13.48 0.19
N PHE A 18 4.34 14.51 0.70
CA PHE A 18 4.04 15.71 -0.08
C PHE A 18 5.32 16.38 -0.61
N GLY A 19 6.29 16.63 0.28
CA GLY A 19 7.56 17.25 -0.10
C GLY A 19 8.39 16.38 -1.05
N ALA A 20 8.44 15.07 -0.80
CA ALA A 20 9.16 14.12 -1.63
C ALA A 20 8.57 14.04 -3.04
N ALA A 21 7.26 13.90 -3.18
CA ALA A 21 6.59 13.83 -4.46
C ALA A 21 6.78 15.12 -5.28
N PHE A 22 6.77 16.27 -4.60
CA PHE A 22 7.03 17.55 -5.25
C PHE A 22 8.46 17.64 -5.79
N SER A 23 9.45 17.16 -5.04
CA SER A 23 10.87 17.25 -5.39
C SER A 23 11.30 16.22 -6.42
N VAL A 24 10.85 14.97 -6.28
CA VAL A 24 11.21 13.86 -7.18
C VAL A 24 10.45 13.93 -8.49
N THR A 25 9.20 14.42 -8.48
CA THR A 25 8.31 14.44 -9.65
C THR A 25 8.17 13.08 -10.32
N PRO A 26 7.75 12.01 -9.62
CA PRO A 26 7.68 10.69 -10.22
C PRO A 26 6.48 10.58 -11.16
N ASP A 27 6.60 9.77 -12.21
CA ASP A 27 5.47 9.36 -13.06
C ASP A 27 4.64 8.29 -12.36
N ILE A 28 5.31 7.41 -11.61
CA ILE A 28 4.74 6.27 -10.90
C ILE A 28 5.29 6.25 -9.48
N ALA A 29 4.44 5.98 -8.50
CA ALA A 29 4.87 5.72 -7.13
C ALA A 29 4.29 4.39 -6.61
N LEU A 30 5.16 3.56 -6.03
CA LEU A 30 4.79 2.38 -5.27
C LEU A 30 4.94 2.69 -3.79
N LEU A 31 3.87 2.50 -3.03
CA LEU A 31 3.85 2.71 -1.59
C LEU A 31 3.92 1.39 -0.84
N LEU A 32 4.77 1.35 0.17
CA LEU A 32 4.92 0.22 1.09
C LEU A 32 4.66 0.73 2.49
N GLU A 33 3.46 0.47 3.01
CA GLU A 33 3.00 0.96 4.33
C GLU A 33 2.22 -0.14 5.06
N GLY A 34 2.05 -0.02 6.37
CA GLY A 34 1.11 -0.85 7.12
C GLY A 34 -0.34 -0.41 6.89
N THR A 35 -1.29 -1.35 6.89
CA THR A 35 -2.72 -1.03 6.82
C THR A 35 -3.51 -1.67 7.95
N THR A 36 -4.57 -1.00 8.42
CA THR A 36 -5.42 -1.47 9.51
C THR A 36 -6.08 -2.80 9.17
N ALA A 37 -5.91 -3.81 10.03
CA ALA A 37 -6.58 -5.09 9.88
C ALA A 37 -8.07 -5.02 10.28
N ALA A 38 -8.37 -4.46 11.45
CA ALA A 38 -9.72 -4.42 12.03
C ALA A 38 -10.41 -5.80 12.08
N ASP A 39 -9.65 -6.84 12.40
CA ASP A 39 -10.10 -8.25 12.38
C ASP A 39 -10.30 -8.84 13.79
N LEU A 40 -10.33 -8.01 14.83
CA LEU A 40 -10.55 -8.44 16.22
C LEU A 40 -11.95 -9.02 16.40
N PRO A 41 -12.15 -9.93 17.38
CA PRO A 41 -13.42 -10.62 17.59
C PRO A 41 -14.65 -9.70 17.72
N ASP A 42 -14.48 -8.56 18.38
CA ASP A 42 -15.57 -7.59 18.62
C ASP A 42 -15.87 -6.70 17.41
N MET A 43 -15.06 -6.79 16.33
CA MET A 43 -15.30 -6.01 15.12
C MET A 43 -16.42 -6.68 14.30
N PRO A 44 -17.50 -5.95 14.00
CA PRO A 44 -18.55 -6.44 13.12
C PRO A 44 -17.97 -6.89 11.77
N PRO A 45 -18.42 -8.05 11.22
CA PRO A 45 -17.85 -8.59 9.97
C PRO A 45 -17.78 -7.59 8.81
N HIS A 46 -18.82 -6.76 8.65
CA HIS A 46 -18.90 -5.76 7.58
C HIS A 46 -17.97 -4.54 7.76
N LYS A 47 -17.27 -4.44 8.90
CA LYS A 47 -16.27 -3.39 9.17
C LYS A 47 -14.84 -3.93 9.21
N ARG A 48 -14.65 -5.22 9.02
CA ARG A 48 -13.32 -5.82 8.90
C ARG A 48 -12.67 -5.36 7.62
N VAL A 49 -11.39 -5.04 7.67
CA VAL A 49 -10.66 -4.48 6.53
C VAL A 49 -9.84 -5.55 5.83
N CYS A 50 -9.01 -6.26 6.58
CA CYS A 50 -8.12 -7.32 6.12
C CYS A 50 -7.63 -8.11 7.34
N ALA A 51 -6.81 -9.15 7.15
CA ALA A 51 -6.32 -9.95 8.26
C ALA A 51 -4.83 -10.31 8.12
N PRO A 52 -4.01 -10.23 9.19
CA PRO A 52 -2.65 -10.74 9.20
C PRO A 52 -2.60 -12.24 8.89
N GLY A 53 -1.58 -12.67 8.14
CA GLY A 53 -1.38 -14.06 7.73
C GLY A 53 -2.14 -14.49 6.47
N LYS A 54 -2.86 -13.57 5.83
CA LYS A 54 -3.55 -13.81 4.54
C LYS A 54 -2.82 -13.24 3.32
N GLY A 55 -1.58 -12.84 3.50
CA GLY A 55 -0.79 -12.18 2.49
C GLY A 55 -0.92 -10.65 2.50
N PRO A 56 -0.06 -9.95 1.78
CA PRO A 56 -0.11 -8.51 1.69
C PRO A 56 -1.42 -8.02 1.06
N VAL A 57 -1.81 -6.84 1.50
CA VAL A 57 -2.99 -6.13 1.00
C VAL A 57 -2.59 -5.30 -0.22
N VAL A 58 -3.27 -5.51 -1.33
CA VAL A 58 -3.22 -4.64 -2.50
C VAL A 58 -4.48 -3.79 -2.49
N PRO A 59 -4.43 -2.52 -2.10
CA PRO A 59 -5.62 -1.70 -1.99
C PRO A 59 -6.10 -1.23 -3.37
N TYR A 60 -7.41 -1.26 -3.59
CA TYR A 60 -8.04 -0.60 -4.73
C TYR A 60 -8.32 0.86 -4.42
N MET A 61 -8.75 1.13 -3.19
CA MET A 61 -8.96 2.48 -2.68
C MET A 61 -8.86 2.52 -1.14
N ASP A 62 -8.66 3.70 -0.60
CA ASP A 62 -8.75 4.01 0.81
C ASP A 62 -9.46 5.36 1.04
N GLY A 63 -9.44 5.89 2.25
CA GLY A 63 -10.12 7.14 2.59
C GLY A 63 -9.58 8.39 1.89
N GLY A 64 -8.40 8.34 1.30
CA GLY A 64 -7.74 9.48 0.65
C GLY A 64 -7.27 9.23 -0.78
N THR A 65 -7.33 7.99 -1.26
CA THR A 65 -6.69 7.57 -2.51
C THR A 65 -7.59 6.62 -3.30
N VAL A 66 -7.66 6.82 -4.60
CA VAL A 66 -8.08 5.80 -5.57
C VAL A 66 -6.81 5.37 -6.31
N TYR A 67 -6.39 4.13 -6.08
CA TYR A 67 -5.18 3.60 -6.69
C TYR A 67 -5.38 3.36 -8.19
N ASP A 68 -4.30 3.41 -8.96
CA ASP A 68 -4.35 3.17 -10.40
C ASP A 68 -4.86 1.75 -10.69
N ARG A 69 -5.91 1.65 -11.50
CA ARG A 69 -6.58 0.38 -11.79
C ARG A 69 -5.67 -0.61 -12.52
N GLU A 70 -4.87 -0.14 -13.47
CA GLU A 70 -3.96 -1.02 -14.22
C GLU A 70 -2.89 -1.59 -13.29
N PHE A 71 -2.38 -0.79 -12.36
CA PHE A 71 -1.40 -1.25 -11.36
C PHE A 71 -2.01 -2.20 -10.34
N PHE A 72 -3.26 -1.98 -9.93
CA PHE A 72 -3.98 -2.93 -9.09
C PHE A 72 -4.11 -4.28 -9.77
N GLU A 73 -4.58 -4.31 -11.02
CA GLU A 73 -4.74 -5.55 -11.78
C GLU A 73 -3.38 -6.22 -12.08
N LEU A 74 -2.34 -5.44 -12.33
CA LEU A 74 -0.98 -5.94 -12.53
C LEU A 74 -0.46 -6.63 -11.26
N LEU A 75 -0.57 -5.98 -10.09
CA LEU A 75 -0.18 -6.55 -8.80
C LEU A 75 -0.96 -7.83 -8.49
N ARG A 76 -2.28 -7.82 -8.71
CA ARG A 76 -3.14 -8.99 -8.54
C ARG A 76 -2.66 -10.16 -9.42
N SER A 77 -2.48 -9.91 -10.71
CA SER A 77 -2.00 -10.92 -11.65
C SER A 77 -0.63 -11.49 -11.26
N MET A 78 0.29 -10.62 -10.83
CA MET A 78 1.62 -11.03 -10.38
C MET A 78 1.56 -11.90 -9.11
N ALA A 79 0.68 -11.58 -8.18
CA ALA A 79 0.47 -12.37 -6.99
C ALA A 79 -0.07 -13.76 -7.34
N GLU A 80 -1.09 -13.83 -8.18
CA GLU A 80 -1.70 -15.08 -8.64
C GLU A 80 -0.69 -15.97 -9.40
N GLN A 81 0.01 -15.41 -10.38
CA GLN A 81 1.05 -16.13 -11.15
C GLN A 81 2.22 -16.59 -10.28
N GLY A 82 2.59 -15.77 -9.30
CA GLY A 82 3.65 -16.09 -8.35
C GLY A 82 3.23 -17.01 -7.22
N ARG A 83 1.94 -17.38 -7.14
CA ARG A 83 1.35 -18.10 -6.00
C ARG A 83 1.64 -17.42 -4.67
N ILE A 84 1.68 -16.09 -4.68
CA ILE A 84 1.83 -15.25 -3.49
C ILE A 84 0.43 -15.03 -2.93
N PRO A 85 0.16 -15.41 -1.68
CA PRO A 85 -1.11 -15.05 -1.03
C PRO A 85 -1.28 -13.53 -1.06
N TRP A 86 -2.50 -13.08 -1.32
CA TRP A 86 -2.80 -11.65 -1.33
C TRP A 86 -4.26 -11.41 -0.93
N GLN A 87 -4.55 -10.19 -0.51
CA GLN A 87 -5.90 -9.75 -0.19
C GLN A 87 -6.10 -8.29 -0.58
N THR A 88 -7.34 -7.82 -0.61
CA THR A 88 -7.67 -6.41 -0.73
C THR A 88 -8.44 -5.93 0.50
N LYS A 89 -8.68 -4.63 0.61
CA LYS A 89 -9.52 -4.08 1.68
C LYS A 89 -10.99 -4.43 1.42
N GLU A 90 -11.64 -5.09 2.38
CA GLU A 90 -13.08 -5.40 2.32
C GLU A 90 -13.94 -4.22 2.80
N TYR A 91 -13.35 -3.30 3.57
CA TYR A 91 -13.99 -2.09 4.06
C TYR A 91 -13.05 -0.89 3.88
N LEU A 92 -13.64 0.24 3.48
CA LEU A 92 -12.90 1.47 3.23
C LEU A 92 -12.43 2.07 4.56
N SER A 93 -11.14 2.05 4.82
CA SER A 93 -10.56 2.52 6.08
C SER A 93 -9.17 3.09 5.88
N GLY A 94 -8.87 4.10 6.69
CA GLY A 94 -7.57 4.75 6.75
C GLY A 94 -7.21 5.54 5.50
N GLY A 95 -6.01 6.05 5.48
CA GLY A 95 -5.36 6.72 4.36
C GLY A 95 -3.88 6.40 4.40
N THR A 96 -3.17 6.71 3.34
CA THR A 96 -1.74 6.48 3.18
C THR A 96 -1.06 7.71 2.59
N ASP A 97 0.25 7.71 2.53
CA ASP A 97 1.05 8.72 1.84
C ASP A 97 0.66 8.85 0.35
N ALA A 98 0.01 7.83 -0.24
CA ALA A 98 -0.50 7.86 -1.61
C ALA A 98 -1.42 9.05 -1.87
N SER A 99 -2.21 9.46 -0.88
CA SER A 99 -3.13 10.59 -1.01
C SER A 99 -2.43 11.92 -1.30
N ALA A 100 -1.26 12.13 -0.73
CA ALA A 100 -0.43 13.32 -0.98
C ALA A 100 0.31 13.19 -2.32
N ILE A 101 0.88 12.02 -2.60
CA ILE A 101 1.66 11.76 -3.80
C ILE A 101 0.77 11.85 -5.05
N GLN A 102 -0.40 11.19 -5.05
CA GLN A 102 -1.34 11.18 -6.17
C GLN A 102 -1.74 12.58 -6.63
N ARG A 103 -1.83 13.54 -5.70
CA ARG A 103 -2.25 14.92 -5.97
C ARG A 103 -1.09 15.88 -6.21
N SER A 104 0.15 15.39 -6.27
CA SER A 104 1.33 16.22 -6.52
C SER A 104 1.38 16.67 -7.98
N LYS A 105 1.62 17.96 -8.19
CA LYS A 105 1.78 18.59 -9.51
C LYS A 105 0.65 18.23 -10.49
N ALA A 106 0.97 17.58 -11.60
CA ALA A 106 -0.01 17.16 -12.62
C ALA A 106 -0.74 15.85 -12.28
N GLY A 107 -0.42 15.25 -11.13
CA GLY A 107 -0.89 13.95 -10.72
C GLY A 107 0.16 12.86 -10.91
N VAL A 108 0.15 11.86 -10.03
CA VAL A 108 1.06 10.71 -10.05
C VAL A 108 0.25 9.43 -10.02
N ARG A 109 0.57 8.47 -10.86
CA ARG A 109 -0.03 7.13 -10.82
C ARG A 109 0.49 6.38 -9.61
N VAL A 110 -0.39 5.90 -8.73
CA VAL A 110 0.00 5.29 -7.46
C VAL A 110 -0.45 3.84 -7.37
N ALA A 111 0.44 2.99 -6.88
CA ALA A 111 0.19 1.63 -6.45
C ALA A 111 0.50 1.48 -4.96
N GLY A 112 -0.10 0.51 -4.28
CA GLY A 112 0.18 0.24 -2.88
C GLY A 112 0.26 -1.26 -2.58
N ILE A 113 1.12 -1.62 -1.65
CA ILE A 113 1.19 -2.96 -1.08
C ILE A 113 1.45 -2.80 0.42
N ALA A 114 0.66 -3.43 1.27
CA ALA A 114 0.75 -3.24 2.71
C ALA A 114 0.60 -4.56 3.48
N PRO A 115 1.35 -4.82 4.54
CA PRO A 115 0.95 -5.86 5.49
C PRO A 115 -0.27 -5.40 6.28
N ALA A 116 -1.15 -6.34 6.61
CA ALA A 116 -2.24 -6.10 7.55
C ALA A 116 -1.66 -5.97 8.97
N VAL A 117 -2.05 -4.92 9.70
CA VAL A 117 -1.52 -4.60 11.03
C VAL A 117 -2.64 -4.48 12.03
N ARG A 118 -2.54 -5.22 13.13
CA ARG A 118 -3.39 -5.02 14.33
C ARG A 118 -2.81 -3.96 15.22
N SER A 119 -3.66 -3.23 15.90
CA SER A 119 -3.26 -2.15 16.82
C SER A 119 -2.38 -1.09 16.15
N LEU A 120 -2.67 -0.76 14.89
CA LEU A 120 -2.01 0.32 14.17
C LEU A 120 -2.17 1.64 14.96
N HIS A 121 -1.18 2.52 14.91
CA HIS A 121 -1.12 3.79 15.66
C HIS A 121 -1.08 3.63 17.19
N THR A 122 -0.59 2.51 17.68
CA THR A 122 -0.36 2.27 19.10
C THR A 122 1.12 1.96 19.38
N PRO A 123 1.57 2.00 20.64
CA PRO A 123 2.96 1.65 20.96
C PRO A 123 3.35 0.21 20.62
N SER A 124 2.38 -0.67 20.42
CA SER A 124 2.62 -2.09 20.11
C SER A 124 1.71 -2.55 18.99
N SER A 125 2.25 -2.63 17.80
CA SER A 125 1.55 -3.12 16.61
C SER A 125 1.99 -4.54 16.26
N VAL A 126 1.10 -5.32 15.65
CA VAL A 126 1.38 -6.70 15.25
C VAL A 126 1.08 -6.90 13.76
N ALA A 127 2.07 -7.42 13.05
CA ALA A 127 1.96 -7.82 11.64
C ALA A 127 2.55 -9.23 11.44
N SER A 128 2.20 -9.89 10.34
CA SER A 128 2.80 -11.15 9.93
C SER A 128 4.13 -10.89 9.23
N VAL A 129 5.21 -11.54 9.69
CA VAL A 129 6.52 -11.49 9.03
C VAL A 129 6.43 -12.10 7.62
N GLU A 130 5.61 -13.13 7.45
CA GLU A 130 5.40 -13.78 6.16
C GLU A 130 4.69 -12.85 5.17
N ASP A 131 3.69 -12.10 5.62
CA ASP A 131 3.02 -11.07 4.79
C ASP A 131 4.02 -9.98 4.36
N CYS A 132 4.95 -9.58 5.24
CA CYS A 132 6.01 -8.64 4.89
C CYS A 132 6.97 -9.20 3.83
N ASN A 133 7.33 -10.48 3.94
CA ASN A 133 8.17 -11.15 2.94
C ASN A 133 7.45 -11.26 1.59
N HIS A 134 6.17 -11.59 1.58
CA HIS A 134 5.33 -11.62 0.40
C HIS A 134 5.15 -10.22 -0.22
N MET A 135 4.99 -9.18 0.61
CA MET A 135 4.97 -7.78 0.15
C MET A 135 6.27 -7.42 -0.59
N LEU A 136 7.42 -7.77 -0.02
CA LEU A 136 8.71 -7.50 -0.65
C LEU A 136 8.87 -8.26 -1.99
N ALA A 137 8.43 -9.52 -2.04
CA ALA A 137 8.46 -10.32 -3.25
C ALA A 137 7.59 -9.71 -4.36
N LEU A 138 6.38 -9.26 -4.00
CA LEU A 138 5.45 -8.62 -4.93
C LEU A 138 5.96 -7.24 -5.39
N ALA A 139 6.52 -6.44 -4.48
CA ALA A 139 7.12 -5.15 -4.81
C ALA A 139 8.27 -5.28 -5.82
N ARG A 140 9.15 -6.27 -5.64
CA ARG A 140 10.24 -6.53 -6.59
C ARG A 140 9.72 -6.88 -7.98
N ARG A 141 8.69 -7.72 -8.09
CA ARG A 141 8.06 -8.06 -9.38
C ARG A 141 7.44 -6.83 -10.04
N PHE A 142 6.74 -6.02 -9.28
CA PHE A 142 6.14 -4.79 -9.79
C PHE A 142 7.20 -3.82 -10.34
N LEU A 143 8.27 -3.56 -9.57
CA LEU A 143 9.36 -2.69 -10.03
C LEU A 143 10.04 -3.19 -11.30
N GLN A 144 10.24 -4.50 -11.43
CA GLN A 144 10.79 -5.09 -12.66
C GLN A 144 9.87 -4.89 -13.86
N ALA A 145 8.55 -5.02 -13.68
CA ALA A 145 7.59 -4.85 -14.75
C ALA A 145 7.48 -3.38 -15.19
N VAL A 146 7.34 -2.45 -14.25
CA VAL A 146 7.21 -1.04 -14.61
C VAL A 146 8.50 -0.46 -15.24
N ALA A 147 9.66 -1.02 -14.92
CA ALA A 147 10.92 -0.64 -15.57
C ALA A 147 10.95 -0.97 -17.08
N THR A 148 10.09 -1.87 -17.54
CA THR A 148 9.98 -2.26 -18.95
C THR A 148 8.78 -1.60 -19.65
N MET A 149 7.94 -0.88 -18.91
CA MET A 149 6.76 -0.17 -19.43
C MET A 149 7.06 1.30 -19.80
N ALA A 150 8.24 1.80 -19.44
CA ALA A 150 8.69 3.18 -19.64
C ALA A 150 9.39 3.41 -20.99
#